data_b5910bfaa60317b98917bdd22661d156
#
_entry.id   b5910bfaa60317b98917bdd22661d156
#
_cell.length_a   1.000
_cell.length_b   1.000
_cell.length_c   1.000
_cell.angle_alpha   90.00
_cell.angle_beta   90.00
_cell.angle_gamma   90.00
#
_symmetry.space_group_name_H-M   'P 1'
#
loop_
_entity.id
_entity.type
_entity.pdbx_description
1 polymer ?
#
loop_
_entity_poly.entity_id
_entity_poly.type
_entity_poly.pdbx_seq_one_letter_code
_entity_poly.pdbx_strand_id
1 'polypeptide(L)'
;MCIRDSFRVVPPGTGICHQVNLEYLSKVVWSSKSDNDLYAYPDTLVGTDSHTTMVNGLSVLGWGVGGIEAEAAMLGQPISMLIPEVIGVELKGKLKEGTTATDLVLIIVEMLRKKGVVGKFVEFYGEGLKNLTLADRATIANMAPEYGATCGFFPVDDETLKYLKLSGRDQETIVLVEKYSKEQGLWASNDVEFTDTVSLDVSTVVTSISGPKRLSLIHI
;
A
#
# COMPACT_ATOMS: atom_id res chain seq x y z
N MET A 1 -31.43 -8.47 7.76
CA MET A 1 -30.28 -8.08 6.94
C MET A 1 -30.48 -8.69 5.55
N CYS A 2 -30.60 -7.88 4.53
CA CYS A 2 -30.91 -8.38 3.19
C CYS A 2 -29.60 -8.86 2.55
N ILE A 3 -29.56 -10.07 2.05
CA ILE A 3 -28.35 -10.64 1.37
C ILE A 3 -27.88 -9.73 0.23
N ARG A 4 -28.77 -8.95 -0.38
CA ARG A 4 -28.44 -7.98 -1.42
C ARG A 4 -27.49 -6.86 -0.98
N ASP A 5 -27.50 -6.49 0.30
CA ASP A 5 -26.70 -5.35 0.78
C ASP A 5 -25.26 -5.75 1.12
N SER A 6 -25.01 -7.06 1.28
CA SER A 6 -23.70 -7.62 1.63
C SER A 6 -23.03 -8.37 0.48
N PHE A 7 -23.71 -8.58 -0.65
CA PHE A 7 -23.16 -9.25 -1.82
C PHE A 7 -23.08 -8.29 -3.02
N ARG A 8 -21.87 -8.06 -3.52
CA ARG A 8 -21.62 -7.24 -4.71
C ARG A 8 -20.91 -8.09 -5.76
N VAL A 9 -21.37 -7.98 -6.99
CA VAL A 9 -20.74 -8.61 -8.15
C VAL A 9 -20.01 -7.53 -8.93
N VAL A 10 -18.71 -7.70 -9.10
CA VAL A 10 -17.88 -6.84 -9.94
C VAL A 10 -17.92 -7.42 -11.37
N PRO A 11 -18.33 -6.65 -12.37
CA PRO A 11 -18.45 -7.15 -13.75
C PRO A 11 -17.07 -7.44 -14.36
N PRO A 12 -17.00 -8.32 -15.37
CA PRO A 12 -15.77 -8.56 -16.12
C PRO A 12 -15.21 -7.28 -16.74
N GLY A 13 -13.89 -7.17 -16.79
CA GLY A 13 -13.21 -6.01 -17.37
C GLY A 13 -13.08 -4.79 -16.46
N THR A 14 -13.55 -4.88 -15.20
CA THR A 14 -13.43 -3.78 -14.21
C THR A 14 -12.01 -3.64 -13.65
N GLY A 15 -11.19 -4.67 -13.76
CA GLY A 15 -9.81 -4.71 -13.26
C GLY A 15 -9.51 -5.99 -12.48
N ILE A 16 -8.30 -6.09 -11.96
CA ILE A 16 -7.91 -7.17 -11.04
C ILE A 16 -8.46 -6.88 -9.63
N CYS A 17 -8.54 -7.92 -8.77
CA CYS A 17 -9.19 -7.80 -7.45
C CYS A 17 -8.61 -6.68 -6.58
N HIS A 18 -7.31 -6.44 -6.61
CA HIS A 18 -6.68 -5.39 -5.80
C HIS A 18 -6.87 -3.98 -6.36
N GLN A 19 -7.07 -3.82 -7.66
CA GLN A 19 -7.55 -2.56 -8.24
C GLN A 19 -8.99 -2.25 -7.79
N VAL A 20 -9.84 -3.29 -7.75
CA VAL A 20 -11.21 -3.17 -7.20
C VAL A 20 -11.18 -2.79 -5.71
N ASN A 21 -10.25 -3.35 -4.94
CA ASN A 21 -10.05 -2.96 -3.55
C ASN A 21 -9.72 -1.47 -3.43
N LEU A 22 -8.77 -0.97 -4.20
CA LEU A 22 -8.40 0.45 -4.20
C LEU A 22 -9.59 1.36 -4.55
N GLU A 23 -10.33 1.02 -5.61
CA GLU A 23 -11.35 1.90 -6.17
C GLU A 23 -12.68 1.84 -5.44
N TYR A 24 -13.06 0.66 -4.89
CA TYR A 24 -14.42 0.45 -4.44
C TYR A 24 -14.56 -0.08 -3.02
N LEU A 25 -13.66 -0.92 -2.54
CA LEU A 25 -13.86 -1.68 -1.30
C LEU A 25 -13.15 -1.07 -0.10
N SER A 26 -11.90 -0.67 -0.25
CA SER A 26 -11.09 -0.12 0.85
C SER A 26 -11.60 1.25 1.27
N LYS A 27 -11.66 1.47 2.58
CA LYS A 27 -12.18 2.71 3.17
C LYS A 27 -11.11 3.56 3.86
N VAL A 28 -9.92 3.02 4.09
CA VAL A 28 -8.83 3.60 4.88
C VAL A 28 -9.18 3.64 6.37
N VAL A 29 -10.37 4.15 6.71
CA VAL A 29 -10.91 4.16 8.07
C VAL A 29 -12.35 3.66 8.03
N TRP A 30 -12.64 2.67 8.85
CA TRP A 30 -13.97 2.15 9.09
C TRP A 30 -14.62 2.84 10.28
N SER A 31 -15.95 2.89 10.26
CA SER A 31 -16.73 3.24 11.43
C SER A 31 -17.81 2.19 11.69
N SER A 32 -18.03 1.88 12.96
CA SER A 32 -19.09 0.98 13.38
C SER A 32 -19.78 1.51 14.63
N LYS A 33 -21.08 1.22 14.76
CA LYS A 33 -21.83 1.48 16.00
C LYS A 33 -21.87 0.20 16.83
N SER A 34 -21.49 0.31 18.10
CA SER A 34 -21.72 -0.71 19.10
C SER A 34 -22.37 -0.06 20.32
N ASP A 35 -23.52 -0.57 20.71
CA ASP A 35 -24.38 0.01 21.74
C ASP A 35 -24.75 1.46 21.42
N ASN A 36 -24.27 2.43 22.19
CA ASN A 36 -24.50 3.87 21.97
C ASN A 36 -23.27 4.62 21.45
N ASP A 37 -22.14 3.89 21.25
CA ASP A 37 -20.87 4.51 20.87
C ASP A 37 -20.56 4.28 19.39
N LEU A 38 -19.91 5.26 18.79
CA LEU A 38 -19.36 5.20 17.44
C LEU A 38 -17.85 4.94 17.53
N TYR A 39 -17.40 3.82 16.97
CA TYR A 39 -16.00 3.46 16.91
C TYR A 39 -15.45 3.73 15.51
N ALA A 40 -14.24 4.27 15.45
CA ALA A 40 -13.47 4.37 14.22
C ALA A 40 -12.17 3.56 14.36
N TYR A 41 -11.78 2.87 13.28
CA TYR A 41 -10.58 2.04 13.27
C TYR A 41 -9.99 1.95 11.85
N PRO A 42 -8.66 1.73 11.70
CA PRO A 42 -8.03 1.65 10.40
C PRO A 42 -8.50 0.41 9.63
N ASP A 43 -8.57 0.55 8.32
CA ASP A 43 -8.82 -0.57 7.40
C ASP A 43 -7.55 -1.41 7.25
N THR A 44 -7.72 -2.73 7.18
CA THR A 44 -6.65 -3.68 6.91
C THR A 44 -7.11 -4.76 5.94
N LEU A 45 -6.18 -5.33 5.21
CA LEU A 45 -6.49 -6.34 4.19
C LEU A 45 -5.49 -7.49 4.26
N VAL A 46 -6.00 -8.72 4.28
CA VAL A 46 -5.20 -9.91 4.00
C VAL A 46 -5.76 -10.65 2.79
N GLY A 47 -4.91 -11.26 2.00
CA GLY A 47 -5.33 -12.02 0.83
C GLY A 47 -4.31 -13.08 0.46
N THR A 48 -4.74 -14.07 -0.32
CA THR A 48 -3.89 -15.18 -0.77
C THR A 48 -3.00 -14.83 -1.95
N ASP A 49 -3.15 -13.64 -2.51
CA ASP A 49 -2.41 -13.15 -3.67
C ASP A 49 -1.21 -12.30 -3.22
N SER A 50 -0.06 -12.49 -3.87
CA SER A 50 1.15 -11.67 -3.67
C SER A 50 0.90 -10.18 -3.94
N HIS A 51 -0.06 -9.83 -4.80
CA HIS A 51 -0.42 -8.44 -5.12
C HIS A 51 -1.38 -7.78 -4.12
N THR A 52 -1.75 -8.47 -3.04
CA THR A 52 -2.54 -7.91 -1.92
C THR A 52 -1.90 -6.63 -1.37
N THR A 53 -0.58 -6.54 -1.43
CA THR A 53 0.18 -5.38 -0.97
C THR A 53 -0.09 -4.08 -1.72
N MET A 54 -0.73 -4.12 -2.90
CA MET A 54 -1.12 -2.93 -3.67
C MET A 54 -1.94 -1.93 -2.85
N VAL A 55 -2.77 -2.42 -1.93
CA VAL A 55 -3.65 -1.59 -1.11
C VAL A 55 -2.90 -0.64 -0.17
N ASN A 56 -1.64 -0.95 0.15
CA ASN A 56 -0.78 -0.06 0.96
C ASN A 56 -0.52 1.29 0.28
N GLY A 57 -0.65 1.37 -1.04
CA GLY A 57 -0.62 2.65 -1.77
C GLY A 57 -1.77 3.59 -1.41
N LEU A 58 -2.89 3.05 -0.91
CA LEU A 58 -4.04 3.81 -0.38
C LEU A 58 -3.97 3.98 1.15
N SER A 59 -2.85 3.70 1.77
CA SER A 59 -2.68 3.76 3.23
C SER A 59 -3.53 2.74 4.00
N VAL A 60 -3.84 1.61 3.38
CA VAL A 60 -4.48 0.46 4.02
C VAL A 60 -3.42 -0.61 4.22
N LEU A 61 -3.19 -1.01 5.46
CA LEU A 61 -2.18 -2.04 5.75
C LEU A 61 -2.64 -3.39 5.21
N GLY A 62 -1.93 -3.89 4.21
CA GLY A 62 -2.27 -5.15 3.56
C GLY A 62 -1.08 -6.00 3.17
N TRP A 63 -1.22 -7.32 3.29
CA TRP A 63 -0.18 -8.28 2.90
C TRP A 63 -0.75 -9.62 2.48
N GLY A 64 0.06 -10.38 1.75
CA GLY A 64 -0.26 -11.75 1.36
C GLY A 64 -0.12 -12.74 2.51
N VAL A 65 -1.08 -13.65 2.63
CA VAL A 65 -1.09 -14.74 3.63
C VAL A 65 -1.34 -16.08 2.94
N GLY A 66 -1.08 -17.16 3.66
CA GLY A 66 -1.46 -18.50 3.21
C GLY A 66 -2.98 -18.70 3.15
N GLY A 67 -3.43 -19.70 2.39
CA GLY A 67 -4.88 -19.99 2.24
C GLY A 67 -5.57 -20.26 3.58
N ILE A 68 -4.95 -20.99 4.47
CA ILE A 68 -5.48 -21.31 5.83
C ILE A 68 -5.64 -20.05 6.67
N GLU A 69 -4.68 -19.13 6.60
CA GLU A 69 -4.74 -17.86 7.33
C GLU A 69 -5.83 -16.94 6.78
N ALA A 70 -5.99 -16.90 5.45
CA ALA A 70 -7.08 -16.14 4.83
C ALA A 70 -8.44 -16.70 5.21
N GLU A 71 -8.59 -18.04 5.25
CA GLU A 71 -9.81 -18.72 5.68
C GLU A 71 -10.11 -18.42 7.16
N ALA A 72 -9.10 -18.47 8.02
CA ALA A 72 -9.23 -18.11 9.43
C ALA A 72 -9.72 -16.67 9.60
N ALA A 73 -9.17 -15.72 8.84
CA ALA A 73 -9.60 -14.33 8.85
C ALA A 73 -11.05 -14.17 8.40
N MET A 74 -11.48 -14.88 7.35
CA MET A 74 -12.88 -14.89 6.90
C MET A 74 -13.85 -15.45 7.95
N LEU A 75 -13.38 -16.36 8.79
CA LEU A 75 -14.13 -16.91 9.90
C LEU A 75 -14.06 -16.06 11.17
N GLY A 76 -13.44 -14.89 11.12
CA GLY A 76 -13.30 -13.96 12.25
C GLY A 76 -12.27 -14.41 13.29
N GLN A 77 -11.34 -15.28 12.93
CA GLN A 77 -10.25 -15.67 13.81
C GLN A 77 -9.10 -14.66 13.71
N PRO A 78 -8.41 -14.34 14.82
CA PRO A 78 -7.29 -13.42 14.80
C PRO A 78 -6.08 -14.03 14.09
N ILE A 79 -5.36 -13.19 13.35
CA ILE A 79 -4.06 -13.53 12.76
C ILE A 79 -2.98 -13.00 13.69
N SER A 80 -2.12 -13.89 14.20
CA SER A 80 -0.99 -13.51 15.03
C SER A 80 0.24 -13.17 14.18
N MET A 81 0.88 -12.05 14.50
CA MET A 81 2.10 -11.61 13.84
C MET A 81 3.10 -11.14 14.90
N LEU A 82 4.38 -11.47 14.72
CA LEU A 82 5.44 -10.82 15.48
C LEU A 82 5.54 -9.36 15.05
N ILE A 83 5.81 -8.46 15.99
CA ILE A 83 6.04 -7.04 15.67
C ILE A 83 7.22 -6.96 14.70
N PRO A 84 6.99 -6.48 13.45
CA PRO A 84 8.04 -6.46 12.43
C PRO A 84 9.01 -5.30 12.65
N GLU A 85 10.24 -5.48 12.16
CA GLU A 85 11.12 -4.33 11.92
C GLU A 85 10.56 -3.49 10.77
N VAL A 86 10.65 -2.16 10.90
CA VAL A 86 10.19 -1.22 9.87
C VAL A 86 11.39 -0.48 9.27
N ILE A 87 11.54 -0.57 7.96
CA ILE A 87 12.57 0.13 7.21
C ILE A 87 11.95 1.37 6.56
N GLY A 88 12.40 2.54 6.96
CA GLY A 88 11.99 3.81 6.36
C GLY A 88 12.69 4.05 5.02
N VAL A 89 11.94 4.37 3.98
CA VAL A 89 12.47 4.79 2.66
C VAL A 89 12.17 6.25 2.44
N GLU A 90 13.19 7.07 2.61
CA GLU A 90 13.08 8.51 2.38
C GLU A 90 13.13 8.82 0.88
N LEU A 91 12.06 9.37 0.34
CA LEU A 91 11.99 9.82 -1.05
C LEU A 91 12.21 11.33 -1.13
N LYS A 92 13.19 11.75 -1.95
CA LYS A 92 13.55 13.15 -2.20
C LYS A 92 13.36 13.52 -3.67
N GLY A 93 13.11 14.79 -3.93
CA GLY A 93 13.06 15.31 -5.28
C GLY A 93 11.81 14.90 -6.06
N LYS A 94 11.91 14.96 -7.39
CA LYS A 94 10.83 14.67 -8.33
C LYS A 94 11.38 13.91 -9.53
N LEU A 95 10.59 12.99 -10.08
CA LEU A 95 10.93 12.28 -11.32
C LEU A 95 11.17 13.27 -12.45
N LYS A 96 12.21 13.00 -13.24
CA LYS A 96 12.50 13.76 -14.45
C LYS A 96 11.46 13.46 -15.54
N GLU A 97 11.26 14.42 -16.41
CA GLU A 97 10.45 14.21 -17.60
C GLU A 97 11.04 13.06 -18.45
N GLY A 98 10.16 12.18 -18.92
CA GLY A 98 10.56 10.98 -19.67
C GLY A 98 10.87 9.74 -18.81
N THR A 99 10.91 9.84 -17.49
CA THR A 99 10.95 8.67 -16.59
C THR A 99 9.54 8.29 -16.11
N THR A 100 9.32 7.00 -15.92
CA THR A 100 8.03 6.44 -15.54
C THR A 100 8.03 5.92 -14.11
N ALA A 101 6.82 5.68 -13.57
CA ALA A 101 6.67 4.98 -12.29
C ALA A 101 7.35 3.60 -12.31
N THR A 102 7.33 2.91 -13.45
CA THR A 102 7.99 1.60 -13.60
C THR A 102 9.50 1.72 -13.43
N ASP A 103 10.14 2.75 -13.99
CA ASP A 103 11.58 2.99 -13.81
C ASP A 103 11.91 3.19 -12.32
N LEU A 104 11.11 3.99 -11.62
CA LEU A 104 11.25 4.21 -10.18
C LEU A 104 11.09 2.90 -9.40
N VAL A 105 10.07 2.12 -9.70
CA VAL A 105 9.80 0.84 -9.03
C VAL A 105 10.98 -0.12 -9.19
N LEU A 106 11.55 -0.24 -10.38
CA LEU A 106 12.70 -1.13 -10.62
C LEU A 106 13.92 -0.73 -9.79
N ILE A 107 14.18 0.58 -9.65
CA ILE A 107 15.27 1.08 -8.81
C ILE A 107 15.00 0.83 -7.33
N ILE A 108 13.78 1.05 -6.87
CA ILE A 108 13.37 0.74 -5.48
C ILE A 108 13.55 -0.76 -5.19
N VAL A 109 13.11 -1.64 -6.11
CA VAL A 109 13.28 -3.09 -5.98
C VAL A 109 14.75 -3.47 -5.85
N GLU A 110 15.61 -2.92 -6.71
CA GLU A 110 17.05 -3.18 -6.64
C GLU A 110 17.67 -2.71 -5.33
N MET A 111 17.36 -1.48 -4.91
CA MET A 111 17.86 -0.86 -3.69
C MET A 111 17.45 -1.66 -2.44
N LEU A 112 16.16 -2.00 -2.31
CA LEU A 112 15.65 -2.74 -1.16
C LEU A 112 16.12 -4.20 -1.12
N ARG A 113 16.28 -4.85 -2.29
CA ARG A 113 16.92 -6.17 -2.34
C ARG A 113 18.37 -6.14 -1.87
N LYS A 114 19.13 -5.11 -2.24
CA LYS A 114 20.51 -4.92 -1.75
C LYS A 114 20.55 -4.65 -0.24
N LYS A 115 19.56 -3.90 0.28
CA LYS A 115 19.43 -3.63 1.71
C LYS A 115 19.07 -4.87 2.51
N GLY A 116 18.29 -5.79 1.94
CA GLY A 116 17.85 -7.01 2.65
C GLY A 116 16.67 -6.74 3.59
N VAL A 117 15.48 -6.61 3.00
CA VAL A 117 14.22 -6.28 3.72
C VAL A 117 13.28 -7.49 3.88
N VAL A 118 13.79 -8.70 3.73
CA VAL A 118 12.98 -9.92 3.82
C VAL A 118 12.33 -10.04 5.20
N GLY A 119 11.01 -10.22 5.20
CA GLY A 119 10.22 -10.35 6.43
C GLY A 119 10.03 -9.05 7.22
N LYS A 120 10.50 -7.91 6.70
CA LYS A 120 10.33 -6.58 7.29
C LYS A 120 9.19 -5.84 6.62
N PHE A 121 8.71 -4.80 7.29
CA PHE A 121 7.84 -3.79 6.70
C PHE A 121 8.72 -2.68 6.11
N VAL A 122 8.25 -2.13 5.00
CA VAL A 122 8.85 -0.93 4.39
C VAL A 122 7.82 0.18 4.45
N GLU A 123 8.22 1.35 4.91
CA GLU A 123 7.38 2.54 4.91
C GLU A 123 8.06 3.67 4.14
N PHE A 124 7.31 4.30 3.24
CA PHE A 124 7.80 5.39 2.42
C PHE A 124 7.46 6.73 3.05
N TYR A 125 8.44 7.64 3.12
CA TYR A 125 8.29 8.97 3.69
C TYR A 125 9.13 10.01 2.94
N GLY A 126 9.05 11.26 3.34
CA GLY A 126 9.85 12.34 2.77
C GLY A 126 9.10 13.23 1.77
N GLU A 127 9.73 14.30 1.35
CA GLU A 127 9.13 15.32 0.49
C GLU A 127 8.75 14.81 -0.91
N GLY A 128 9.46 13.78 -1.38
CA GLY A 128 9.22 13.15 -2.68
C GLY A 128 7.85 12.50 -2.79
N LEU A 129 7.21 12.12 -1.66
CA LEU A 129 5.86 11.53 -1.67
C LEU A 129 4.82 12.42 -2.35
N LYS A 130 4.90 13.73 -2.16
CA LYS A 130 3.97 14.70 -2.75
C LYS A 130 3.99 14.74 -4.27
N ASN A 131 5.05 14.20 -4.87
CA ASN A 131 5.24 14.15 -6.31
C ASN A 131 4.79 12.81 -6.93
N LEU A 132 4.34 11.86 -6.12
CA LEU A 132 3.84 10.56 -6.55
C LEU A 132 2.31 10.54 -6.50
N THR A 133 1.70 10.19 -7.61
CA THR A 133 0.26 9.91 -7.65
C THR A 133 -0.06 8.65 -6.85
N LEU A 134 -1.31 8.46 -6.47
CA LEU A 134 -1.69 7.24 -5.79
C LEU A 134 -1.45 5.99 -6.66
N ALA A 135 -1.59 6.08 -7.96
CA ALA A 135 -1.28 5.00 -8.90
C ALA A 135 0.21 4.61 -8.85
N ASP A 136 1.11 5.59 -8.75
CA ASP A 136 2.54 5.33 -8.58
C ASP A 136 2.82 4.61 -7.26
N ARG A 137 2.22 5.09 -6.17
CA ARG A 137 2.34 4.47 -4.84
C ARG A 137 1.80 3.04 -4.84
N ALA A 138 0.63 2.82 -5.44
CA ALA A 138 0.04 1.49 -5.57
C ALA A 138 0.95 0.54 -6.36
N THR A 139 1.61 1.02 -7.41
CA THR A 139 2.56 0.24 -8.20
C THR A 139 3.79 -0.14 -7.36
N ILE A 140 4.34 0.79 -6.59
CA ILE A 140 5.48 0.52 -5.68
C ILE A 140 5.07 -0.47 -4.59
N ALA A 141 3.91 -0.27 -3.97
CA ALA A 141 3.36 -1.14 -2.93
C ALA A 141 3.08 -2.56 -3.46
N ASN A 142 2.58 -2.66 -4.69
CA ASN A 142 2.29 -3.93 -5.35
C ASN A 142 3.54 -4.80 -5.50
N MET A 143 4.71 -4.19 -5.68
CA MET A 143 6.00 -4.86 -5.86
C MET A 143 6.70 -5.21 -4.53
N ALA A 144 6.02 -5.12 -3.39
CA ALA A 144 6.61 -5.48 -2.09
C ALA A 144 7.18 -6.89 -2.04
N PRO A 145 6.50 -7.93 -2.56
CA PRO A 145 7.08 -9.27 -2.62
C PRO A 145 8.35 -9.34 -3.47
N GLU A 146 8.44 -8.56 -4.54
CA GLU A 146 9.58 -8.54 -5.45
C GLU A 146 10.83 -7.95 -4.78
N TYR A 147 10.71 -6.94 -3.93
CA TYR A 147 11.86 -6.51 -3.13
C TYR A 147 12.02 -7.29 -1.83
N GLY A 148 11.10 -8.19 -1.50
CA GLY A 148 11.20 -9.15 -0.42
C GLY A 148 10.57 -8.69 0.90
N ALA A 149 9.93 -7.53 0.95
CA ALA A 149 9.24 -7.04 2.13
C ALA A 149 7.85 -7.68 2.31
N THR A 150 7.34 -7.69 3.52
CA THR A 150 5.96 -8.11 3.79
C THR A 150 4.95 -7.13 3.21
N CYS A 151 5.23 -5.84 3.30
CA CYS A 151 4.45 -4.78 2.65
C CYS A 151 5.32 -3.55 2.38
N GLY A 152 4.82 -2.65 1.52
CA GLY A 152 5.41 -1.34 1.25
C GLY A 152 4.36 -0.26 1.48
N PHE A 153 4.34 0.30 2.67
CA PHE A 153 3.29 1.16 3.18
C PHE A 153 3.52 2.64 2.82
N PHE A 154 2.44 3.33 2.49
CA PHE A 154 2.41 4.78 2.31
C PHE A 154 1.45 5.38 3.35
N PRO A 155 1.86 6.41 4.10
CA PRO A 155 1.01 7.06 5.09
C PRO A 155 -0.11 7.87 4.41
N VAL A 156 -1.16 8.16 5.18
CA VAL A 156 -2.27 9.01 4.72
C VAL A 156 -1.79 10.44 4.51
N ASP A 157 -2.10 11.04 3.37
CA ASP A 157 -1.83 12.45 3.05
C ASP A 157 -2.91 13.04 2.13
N ASP A 158 -2.66 14.24 1.63
CA ASP A 158 -3.59 14.95 0.73
C ASP A 158 -3.84 14.17 -0.58
N GLU A 159 -2.86 13.41 -1.08
CA GLU A 159 -3.04 12.60 -2.29
C GLU A 159 -3.98 11.40 -2.03
N THR A 160 -3.93 10.83 -0.82
CA THR A 160 -4.90 9.81 -0.40
C THR A 160 -6.32 10.39 -0.42
N LEU A 161 -6.53 11.56 0.17
CA LEU A 161 -7.86 12.22 0.19
C LEU A 161 -8.35 12.57 -1.22
N LYS A 162 -7.46 13.06 -2.06
CA LYS A 162 -7.75 13.39 -3.45
C LYS A 162 -8.20 12.14 -4.24
N TYR A 163 -7.54 11.02 -4.03
CA TYR A 163 -7.92 9.77 -4.67
C TYR A 163 -9.26 9.23 -4.16
N LEU A 164 -9.53 9.29 -2.87
CA LEU A 164 -10.81 8.92 -2.29
C LEU A 164 -11.97 9.72 -2.92
N LYS A 165 -11.75 11.03 -3.12
CA LYS A 165 -12.71 11.89 -3.82
C LYS A 165 -12.87 11.49 -5.29
N LEU A 166 -11.77 11.24 -6.00
CA LEU A 166 -11.76 10.83 -7.41
C LEU A 166 -12.50 9.51 -7.62
N SER A 167 -12.32 8.56 -6.71
CA SER A 167 -12.95 7.23 -6.75
C SER A 167 -14.38 7.21 -6.19
N GLY A 168 -14.96 8.38 -5.88
CA GLY A 168 -16.37 8.54 -5.54
C GLY A 168 -16.74 8.17 -4.11
N ARG A 169 -15.77 8.20 -3.16
CA ARG A 169 -16.10 8.11 -1.73
C ARG A 169 -16.87 9.35 -1.29
N ASP A 170 -17.84 9.15 -0.40
CA ASP A 170 -18.63 10.26 0.13
C ASP A 170 -17.78 11.22 0.99
N GLN A 171 -18.27 12.45 1.13
CA GLN A 171 -17.55 13.49 1.87
C GLN A 171 -17.39 13.16 3.36
N GLU A 172 -18.32 12.41 3.95
CA GLU A 172 -18.25 12.02 5.36
C GLU A 172 -17.08 11.06 5.59
N THR A 173 -16.93 10.08 4.70
CA THR A 173 -15.78 9.15 4.71
C THR A 173 -14.45 9.91 4.57
N ILE A 174 -14.35 10.88 3.65
CA ILE A 174 -13.11 11.64 3.43
C ILE A 174 -12.75 12.46 4.68
N VAL A 175 -13.74 13.12 5.28
CA VAL A 175 -13.55 13.91 6.53
C VAL A 175 -13.18 13.00 7.70
N LEU A 176 -13.79 11.81 7.79
CA LEU A 176 -13.44 10.82 8.81
C LEU A 176 -11.97 10.37 8.66
N VAL A 177 -11.55 10.01 7.47
CA VAL A 177 -10.17 9.59 7.18
C VAL A 177 -9.17 10.68 7.57
N GLU A 178 -9.42 11.93 7.17
CA GLU A 178 -8.53 13.04 7.48
C GLU A 178 -8.41 13.27 9.00
N LYS A 179 -9.54 13.39 9.69
CA LYS A 179 -9.56 13.66 11.13
C LYS A 179 -8.96 12.52 11.94
N TYR A 180 -9.37 11.28 11.62
CA TYR A 180 -8.86 10.09 12.30
C TYR A 180 -7.35 9.96 12.14
N SER A 181 -6.85 10.09 10.92
CA SER A 181 -5.43 9.93 10.64
C SER A 181 -4.57 11.00 11.32
N LYS A 182 -5.04 12.25 11.40
CA LYS A 182 -4.36 13.33 12.11
C LYS A 182 -4.36 13.10 13.62
N GLU A 183 -5.49 12.69 14.19
CA GLU A 183 -5.64 12.46 15.63
C GLU A 183 -4.84 11.23 16.11
N GLN A 184 -4.79 10.19 15.30
CA GLN A 184 -4.06 8.94 15.62
C GLN A 184 -2.58 8.95 15.23
N GLY A 185 -2.07 10.05 14.66
CA GLY A 185 -0.67 10.13 14.22
C GLY A 185 -0.34 9.28 13.00
N LEU A 186 -1.35 8.92 12.19
CA LEU A 186 -1.20 8.14 10.94
C LEU A 186 -1.05 9.05 9.71
N TRP A 187 -1.09 10.36 9.89
CA TRP A 187 -0.86 11.33 8.84
C TRP A 187 0.61 11.40 8.48
N ALA A 188 0.92 11.55 7.20
CA ALA A 188 2.29 11.63 6.69
C ALA A 188 3.12 12.68 7.47
N SER A 189 4.21 12.24 8.07
CA SER A 189 5.15 13.04 8.84
C SER A 189 6.58 12.64 8.51
N ASN A 190 7.52 13.58 8.67
CA ASN A 190 8.94 13.29 8.62
C ASN A 190 9.54 13.02 10.02
N ASP A 191 8.74 13.19 11.06
CA ASP A 191 9.14 12.99 12.47
C ASP A 191 8.74 11.59 12.94
N VAL A 192 9.28 10.57 12.26
CA VAL A 192 9.02 9.16 12.54
C VAL A 192 10.35 8.43 12.70
N GLU A 193 10.47 7.64 13.77
CA GLU A 193 11.62 6.78 14.00
C GLU A 193 11.39 5.39 13.38
N PHE A 194 12.35 4.94 12.59
CA PHE A 194 12.36 3.63 11.96
C PHE A 194 13.46 2.75 12.55
N THR A 195 13.34 1.44 12.43
CA THR A 195 14.40 0.50 12.82
C THR A 195 15.69 0.76 12.05
N ASP A 196 15.57 1.08 10.76
CA ASP A 196 16.66 1.47 9.87
C ASP A 196 16.10 2.29 8.72
N THR A 197 16.95 3.04 8.00
CA THR A 197 16.51 3.92 6.92
C THR A 197 17.37 3.78 5.69
N VAL A 198 16.77 4.07 4.53
CA VAL A 198 17.46 4.30 3.26
C VAL A 198 16.87 5.54 2.59
N SER A 199 17.66 6.23 1.78
CA SER A 199 17.22 7.43 1.08
C SER A 199 17.41 7.27 -0.43
N LEU A 200 16.42 7.72 -1.20
CA LEU A 200 16.44 7.74 -2.65
C LEU A 200 16.07 9.14 -3.17
N ASP A 201 16.97 9.75 -3.93
CA ASP A 201 16.65 10.93 -4.71
C ASP A 201 16.02 10.48 -6.04
N VAL A 202 14.70 10.63 -6.15
CA VAL A 202 13.95 10.20 -7.34
C VAL A 202 14.33 10.99 -8.61
N SER A 203 14.99 12.13 -8.45
CA SER A 203 15.52 12.88 -9.60
C SER A 203 16.71 12.20 -10.29
N THR A 204 17.33 11.23 -9.63
CA THR A 204 18.44 10.43 -10.19
C THR A 204 17.96 9.21 -10.98
N VAL A 205 16.65 8.91 -10.91
CA VAL A 205 16.05 7.79 -11.63
C VAL A 205 16.21 8.00 -13.13
N VAL A 206 16.65 6.94 -13.80
CA VAL A 206 16.79 6.87 -15.26
C VAL A 206 15.96 5.73 -15.81
N THR A 207 15.66 5.78 -17.10
CA THR A 207 14.96 4.67 -17.78
C THR A 207 15.67 3.36 -17.51
N SER A 208 14.92 2.41 -16.99
CA SER A 208 15.43 1.14 -16.46
C SER A 208 14.66 -0.03 -17.03
N ILE A 209 15.35 -1.13 -17.25
CA ILE A 209 14.75 -2.41 -17.66
C ILE A 209 15.15 -3.50 -16.67
N SER A 210 14.27 -4.44 -16.45
CA SER A 210 14.54 -5.64 -15.66
C SER A 210 14.62 -6.85 -16.57
N GLY A 211 15.47 -7.80 -16.23
CA GLY A 211 15.63 -9.04 -16.95
C GLY A 211 15.85 -10.21 -16.00
N PRO A 212 15.80 -11.46 -16.51
CA PRO A 212 16.02 -12.65 -15.70
C PRO A 212 17.44 -12.65 -15.11
N LYS A 213 17.55 -13.01 -13.85
CA LYS A 213 18.82 -13.05 -13.11
C LYS A 213 19.80 -14.09 -13.70
N ARG A 214 19.28 -15.12 -14.37
CA ARG A 214 20.08 -16.19 -15.01
C ARG A 214 20.08 -16.00 -16.51
N LEU A 215 21.23 -15.69 -17.07
CA LEU A 215 21.44 -15.57 -18.52
C LEU A 215 21.06 -16.84 -19.30
N SER A 216 21.15 -18.03 -18.67
CA SER A 216 20.73 -19.28 -19.27
C SER A 216 19.25 -19.37 -19.63
N LEU A 217 18.41 -18.45 -19.11
CA LEU A 217 17.00 -18.34 -19.49
C LEU A 217 16.78 -17.42 -20.72
N ILE A 218 17.81 -16.73 -21.17
CA ILE A 218 17.77 -15.82 -22.33
C ILE A 218 18.13 -16.56 -23.61
N HIS A 219 18.82 -17.70 -23.50
CA HIS A 219 19.18 -18.54 -24.63
C HIS A 219 18.09 -19.57 -24.89
N ILE A 220 17.04 -19.14 -25.54
CA ILE A 220 16.08 -20.02 -26.21
C ILE A 220 16.19 -19.80 -27.71
#